data_5eb9ed17f7b034c4b61af9315a0f12f7
#
_entry.id   5eb9ed17f7b034c4b61af9315a0f12f7
#
_cell.length_a   1.000
_cell.length_b   1.000
_cell.length_c   1.000
_cell.angle_alpha   90.00
_cell.angle_beta   90.00
_cell.angle_gamma   90.00
#
_symmetry.space_group_name_H-M   'P 1'
#
loop_
_entity.id
_entity.type
_entity.pdbx_description
1 polymer ?
#
loop_
_entity_poly.entity_id
_entity_poly.type
_entity_poly.pdbx_seq_one_letter_code
_entity_poly.pdbx_strand_id
1 'polypeptide(L)'
;MFQKSYLYCKVVYKIKKHNKLSMTFCLTTTVVKPEKNIPINQAVILLHGYGGDGKDISMLTLNWRRFLPNAIFLCPNGHERCTINPSGYQWFDLTKEEPEYILEQSKKAELKLQQFIQEIKDKYKLKNTQICLSGFSQGCMMSINLGLIDNENYSCVVGFSGKIINQKDLINRKTSSTKMLLIHGDQDAVVSPTFLLEAKDFLIRNNVEVETKMISNCEHHIPIEASSAALKYIKSNFNI
;
A
#
# COMPACT_ATOMS: atom_id res chain seq x y z
N MET A 1 21.47 6.68 -22.91
CA MET A 1 21.40 5.30 -23.42
C MET A 1 20.53 4.49 -22.46
N PHE A 2 19.25 4.91 -22.32
CA PHE A 2 18.26 4.26 -21.45
C PHE A 2 16.96 4.13 -22.25
N GLN A 3 16.93 3.12 -23.10
CA GLN A 3 15.73 2.76 -23.85
C GLN A 3 15.80 1.24 -24.08
N LYS A 4 15.21 0.47 -23.16
CA LYS A 4 14.77 -0.92 -23.40
C LYS A 4 14.34 -1.56 -22.07
N SER A 5 13.07 -1.43 -21.69
CA SER A 5 12.36 -2.46 -20.94
C SER A 5 10.86 -2.12 -20.74
N TYR A 6 10.21 -1.56 -21.75
CA TYR A 6 8.72 -1.45 -21.78
C TYR A 6 8.19 -2.34 -22.89
N LEU A 7 8.29 -3.64 -22.70
CA LEU A 7 7.58 -4.59 -23.57
C LEU A 7 7.18 -5.81 -22.76
N TYR A 8 6.11 -5.71 -21.96
CA TYR A 8 5.34 -6.90 -21.61
C TYR A 8 3.86 -6.56 -21.44
N CYS A 9 3.11 -7.23 -22.29
CA CYS A 9 1.68 -7.48 -22.19
C CYS A 9 0.71 -6.39 -22.68
N LYS A 10 0.68 -6.18 -23.99
CA LYS A 10 -0.56 -5.75 -24.66
C LYS A 10 -1.51 -6.97 -24.78
N VAL A 11 -2.24 -7.27 -23.72
CA VAL A 11 -3.49 -8.01 -23.85
C VAL A 11 -4.60 -6.99 -23.72
N VAL A 12 -5.11 -6.57 -24.88
CA VAL A 12 -6.26 -5.66 -24.98
C VAL A 12 -7.51 -6.45 -24.64
N TYR A 13 -7.91 -6.47 -23.36
CA TYR A 13 -9.27 -6.79 -23.00
C TYR A 13 -10.11 -5.53 -23.10
N LYS A 14 -11.09 -5.54 -23.99
CA LYS A 14 -12.17 -4.54 -24.06
C LYS A 14 -12.90 -4.52 -22.70
N ILE A 15 -12.48 -3.64 -21.80
CA ILE A 15 -13.26 -3.31 -20.62
C ILE A 15 -14.41 -2.43 -21.10
N LYS A 16 -15.63 -2.95 -21.07
CA LYS A 16 -16.84 -2.17 -21.27
C LYS A 16 -16.83 -1.00 -20.28
N LYS A 17 -16.84 0.22 -20.83
CA LYS A 17 -17.05 1.47 -20.10
C LYS A 17 -18.34 1.38 -19.28
N HIS A 18 -18.20 1.23 -17.97
CA HIS A 18 -19.20 1.61 -17.00
C HIS A 18 -18.53 2.53 -15.99
N ASN A 19 -18.15 3.72 -16.46
CA ASN A 19 -17.79 4.83 -15.59
C ASN A 19 -19.07 5.52 -15.14
N LYS A 20 -19.53 5.21 -13.93
CA LYS A 20 -20.25 6.18 -13.10
C LYS A 20 -19.30 6.64 -12.01
N LEU A 21 -18.65 7.80 -12.25
CA LEU A 21 -18.05 8.59 -11.19
C LEU A 21 -19.18 8.95 -10.21
N SER A 22 -19.20 8.30 -9.06
CA SER A 22 -20.03 8.72 -7.97
C SER A 22 -19.30 8.49 -6.65
N MET A 23 -19.04 9.58 -6.04
CA MET A 23 -18.59 9.85 -4.67
C MET A 23 -17.08 10.05 -4.56
N THR A 24 -16.77 11.33 -4.54
CA THR A 24 -15.46 11.90 -4.36
C THR A 24 -14.94 11.63 -2.96
N PHE A 25 -13.97 10.74 -2.87
CA PHE A 25 -13.03 10.73 -1.76
C PHE A 25 -12.12 11.97 -1.85
N CYS A 26 -11.51 12.36 -0.77
CA CYS A 26 -10.51 13.45 -0.76
C CYS A 26 -9.29 13.17 -1.66
N LEU A 27 -9.07 11.89 -2.01
CA LEU A 27 -8.07 11.44 -2.98
C LEU A 27 -8.77 10.82 -4.21
N THR A 28 -8.29 11.17 -5.41
CA THR A 28 -8.74 10.50 -6.64
C THR A 28 -8.40 9.02 -6.57
N THR A 29 -9.40 8.15 -6.72
CA THR A 29 -9.27 6.74 -6.35
C THR A 29 -9.77 5.82 -7.46
N THR A 30 -8.96 4.85 -7.85
CA THR A 30 -9.40 3.68 -8.61
C THR A 30 -10.09 2.71 -7.65
N VAL A 31 -11.36 2.36 -7.92
CA VAL A 31 -12.17 1.50 -7.05
C VAL A 31 -12.55 0.21 -7.79
N VAL A 32 -12.18 -0.92 -7.20
CA VAL A 32 -12.61 -2.24 -7.67
C VAL A 32 -13.59 -2.83 -6.65
N LYS A 33 -14.85 -2.94 -7.05
CA LYS A 33 -15.94 -3.43 -6.19
C LYS A 33 -16.05 -4.96 -6.28
N PRO A 34 -16.62 -5.59 -5.25
CA PRO A 34 -17.14 -6.95 -5.34
C PRO A 34 -18.12 -7.11 -6.51
N GLU A 35 -18.43 -8.35 -6.84
CA GLU A 35 -19.50 -8.63 -7.81
C GLU A 35 -20.84 -8.07 -7.33
N LYS A 36 -21.76 -7.86 -8.28
CA LYS A 36 -23.06 -7.28 -7.99
C LYS A 36 -23.79 -8.14 -6.94
N ASN A 37 -24.37 -7.47 -5.95
CA ASN A 37 -25.14 -8.07 -4.82
C ASN A 37 -24.27 -8.78 -3.74
N ILE A 38 -22.94 -8.74 -3.82
CA ILE A 38 -22.12 -9.19 -2.70
C ILE A 38 -21.93 -8.02 -1.71
N PRO A 39 -22.22 -8.20 -0.42
CA PRO A 39 -22.06 -7.14 0.56
C PRO A 39 -20.59 -6.82 0.78
N ILE A 40 -20.26 -5.53 0.92
CA ILE A 40 -18.92 -5.07 1.27
C ILE A 40 -18.80 -5.11 2.79
N ASN A 41 -17.92 -5.95 3.31
CA ASN A 41 -17.63 -6.05 4.74
C ASN A 41 -16.13 -6.01 5.04
N GLN A 42 -15.31 -5.81 4.02
CA GLN A 42 -13.85 -5.70 4.10
C GLN A 42 -13.36 -4.68 3.08
N ALA A 43 -12.24 -4.04 3.35
CA ALA A 43 -11.54 -3.17 2.41
C ALA A 43 -10.06 -3.51 2.34
N VAL A 44 -9.49 -3.43 1.13
CA VAL A 44 -8.05 -3.44 0.90
C VAL A 44 -7.67 -2.11 0.27
N ILE A 45 -6.87 -1.32 0.97
CA ILE A 45 -6.36 -0.04 0.49
C ILE A 45 -4.96 -0.30 -0.07
N LEU A 46 -4.77 0.01 -1.37
CA LEU A 46 -3.53 -0.24 -2.11
C LEU A 46 -2.83 1.08 -2.44
N LEU A 47 -1.66 1.31 -1.87
CA LEU A 47 -0.87 2.53 -2.04
C LEU A 47 0.27 2.28 -3.04
N HIS A 48 0.31 3.06 -4.12
CA HIS A 48 1.32 2.96 -5.18
C HIS A 48 2.70 3.46 -4.74
N GLY A 49 3.74 3.13 -5.50
CA GLY A 49 5.09 3.65 -5.33
C GLY A 49 5.28 5.05 -5.91
N TYR A 50 6.46 5.64 -5.70
CA TYR A 50 6.84 6.96 -6.22
C TYR A 50 6.72 7.01 -7.74
N GLY A 51 6.01 7.99 -8.27
CA GLY A 51 5.78 8.16 -9.70
C GLY A 51 4.74 7.22 -10.32
N GLY A 52 4.10 6.35 -9.52
CA GLY A 52 2.98 5.51 -9.95
C GLY A 52 1.63 6.16 -9.75
N ASP A 53 0.57 5.39 -9.91
CA ASP A 53 -0.80 5.80 -9.67
C ASP A 53 -1.69 4.67 -9.13
N GLY A 54 -2.90 4.99 -8.73
CA GLY A 54 -3.86 4.03 -8.20
C GLY A 54 -4.31 3.00 -9.26
N LYS A 55 -4.25 3.32 -10.53
CA LYS A 55 -4.60 2.40 -11.61
C LYS A 55 -3.54 1.31 -11.77
N ASP A 56 -2.27 1.69 -11.69
CA ASP A 56 -1.16 0.74 -11.81
C ASP A 56 -1.17 -0.27 -10.66
N ILE A 57 -1.25 0.19 -9.41
CA ILE A 57 -1.28 -0.72 -8.26
C ILE A 57 -2.57 -1.56 -8.22
N SER A 58 -3.65 -1.10 -8.83
CA SER A 58 -4.90 -1.85 -8.91
C SER A 58 -4.79 -3.16 -9.71
N MET A 59 -3.71 -3.35 -10.48
CA MET A 59 -3.46 -4.60 -11.20
C MET A 59 -3.32 -5.82 -10.25
N LEU A 60 -2.89 -5.61 -9.01
CA LEU A 60 -2.88 -6.67 -7.99
C LEU A 60 -4.28 -7.23 -7.72
N THR A 61 -5.31 -6.41 -7.86
CA THR A 61 -6.69 -6.82 -7.59
C THR A 61 -7.22 -7.86 -8.57
N LEU A 62 -6.64 -7.95 -9.78
CA LEU A 62 -7.07 -8.94 -10.79
C LEU A 62 -6.97 -10.37 -10.27
N ASN A 63 -5.94 -10.65 -9.47
CA ASN A 63 -5.74 -11.96 -8.87
C ASN A 63 -6.44 -12.08 -7.52
N TRP A 64 -6.50 -11.01 -6.73
CA TRP A 64 -6.96 -11.05 -5.35
C TRP A 64 -8.48 -11.08 -5.21
N ARG A 65 -9.22 -10.35 -6.07
CA ARG A 65 -10.68 -10.20 -5.96
C ARG A 65 -11.46 -11.52 -5.96
N ARG A 66 -10.93 -12.54 -6.65
CA ARG A 66 -11.54 -13.88 -6.69
C ARG A 66 -11.54 -14.59 -5.34
N PHE A 67 -10.56 -14.27 -4.51
CA PHE A 67 -10.31 -14.88 -3.21
C PHE A 67 -10.75 -14.00 -2.04
N LEU A 68 -11.13 -12.77 -2.33
CA LEU A 68 -11.62 -11.76 -1.38
C LEU A 68 -12.98 -11.23 -1.87
N PRO A 69 -14.01 -12.09 -1.97
CA PRO A 69 -15.26 -11.75 -2.65
C PRO A 69 -16.05 -10.62 -1.97
N ASN A 70 -15.87 -10.41 -0.67
CA ASN A 70 -16.54 -9.35 0.09
C ASN A 70 -15.69 -8.08 0.26
N ALA A 71 -14.48 -8.06 -0.31
CA ALA A 71 -13.59 -6.92 -0.18
C ALA A 71 -13.81 -5.90 -1.30
N ILE A 72 -13.86 -4.63 -0.93
CA ILE A 72 -13.68 -3.53 -1.86
C ILE A 72 -12.19 -3.16 -1.89
N PHE A 73 -11.65 -2.92 -3.09
CA PHE A 73 -10.28 -2.45 -3.25
C PHE A 73 -10.31 -0.97 -3.59
N LEU A 74 -9.52 -0.20 -2.87
CA LEU A 74 -9.41 1.25 -3.03
C LEU A 74 -7.94 1.59 -3.26
N CYS A 75 -7.66 2.10 -4.45
CA CYS A 75 -6.32 2.42 -4.90
C CYS A 75 -6.25 3.94 -5.17
N PRO A 76 -5.99 4.76 -4.13
CA PRO A 76 -5.91 6.20 -4.29
C PRO A 76 -4.62 6.61 -4.99
N ASN A 77 -4.68 7.74 -5.71
CA ASN A 77 -3.51 8.47 -6.14
C ASN A 77 -2.92 9.22 -4.95
N GLY A 78 -1.60 9.37 -4.92
CA GLY A 78 -0.94 10.29 -4.00
C GLY A 78 -1.55 11.70 -4.09
N HIS A 79 -1.44 12.45 -3.01
CA HIS A 79 -2.05 13.79 -2.93
C HIS A 79 -1.31 14.84 -3.78
N GLU A 80 -0.11 14.52 -4.26
CA GLU A 80 0.71 15.39 -5.09
C GLU A 80 1.10 14.72 -6.40
N ARG A 81 1.29 15.50 -7.46
CA ARG A 81 1.93 15.04 -8.69
C ARG A 81 3.39 14.75 -8.42
N CYS A 82 3.90 13.67 -9.00
CA CYS A 82 5.30 13.32 -8.84
C CYS A 82 6.21 14.29 -9.57
N THR A 83 7.23 14.78 -8.89
CA THR A 83 8.16 15.79 -9.41
C THR A 83 8.96 15.28 -10.61
N ILE A 84 9.39 14.01 -10.57
CA ILE A 84 10.18 13.41 -11.66
C ILE A 84 9.33 12.69 -12.73
N ASN A 85 8.06 12.42 -12.44
CA ASN A 85 7.10 11.83 -13.38
C ASN A 85 5.75 12.56 -13.27
N PRO A 86 5.53 13.66 -13.98
CA PRO A 86 4.30 14.45 -13.88
C PRO A 86 3.00 13.70 -14.27
N SER A 87 3.12 12.56 -14.94
CA SER A 87 1.97 11.68 -15.24
C SER A 87 1.53 10.83 -14.03
N GLY A 88 2.42 10.62 -13.06
CA GLY A 88 2.17 9.88 -11.83
C GLY A 88 2.02 10.77 -10.61
N TYR A 89 2.04 10.13 -9.44
CA TYR A 89 1.83 10.77 -8.14
C TYR A 89 2.89 10.36 -7.13
N GLN A 90 2.95 11.08 -6.02
CA GLN A 90 3.83 10.80 -4.90
C GLN A 90 3.07 10.98 -3.57
N TRP A 91 3.50 10.26 -2.55
CA TRP A 91 3.03 10.46 -1.19
C TRP A 91 3.84 11.55 -0.50
N PHE A 92 5.14 11.60 -0.78
CA PHE A 92 6.04 12.63 -0.31
C PHE A 92 7.16 12.86 -1.33
N ASP A 93 7.66 14.07 -1.36
CA ASP A 93 8.73 14.47 -2.27
C ASP A 93 10.07 13.82 -1.88
N LEU A 94 10.81 13.36 -2.88
CA LEU A 94 12.16 12.78 -2.77
C LEU A 94 13.21 13.59 -3.55
N THR A 95 12.92 14.84 -3.91
CA THR A 95 13.91 15.71 -4.57
C THR A 95 15.00 16.16 -3.61
N LYS A 96 14.77 16.04 -2.31
CA LYS A 96 15.72 16.25 -1.23
C LYS A 96 15.83 14.98 -0.39
N GLU A 97 17.08 14.67 0.01
CA GLU A 97 17.38 13.45 0.75
C GLU A 97 17.45 13.67 2.28
N GLU A 98 17.30 14.93 2.75
CA GLU A 98 17.36 15.24 4.16
C GLU A 98 16.22 14.55 4.93
N PRO A 99 16.56 13.75 5.99
CA PRO A 99 15.57 12.96 6.72
C PRO A 99 14.44 13.77 7.33
N GLU A 100 14.71 15.00 7.79
CA GLU A 100 13.72 15.91 8.38
C GLU A 100 12.75 16.40 7.31
N TYR A 101 13.23 16.70 6.11
CA TYR A 101 12.38 17.10 4.99
C TYR A 101 11.45 15.96 4.59
N ILE A 102 11.98 14.76 4.38
CA ILE A 102 11.18 13.57 4.03
C ILE A 102 10.13 13.30 5.10
N LEU A 103 10.51 13.42 6.38
CA LEU A 103 9.58 13.23 7.50
C LEU A 103 8.45 14.26 7.48
N GLU A 104 8.77 15.55 7.26
CA GLU A 104 7.76 16.61 7.18
C GLU A 104 6.77 16.35 6.03
N GLN A 105 7.28 16.00 4.84
CA GLN A 105 6.44 15.73 3.68
C GLN A 105 5.58 14.47 3.90
N SER A 106 6.13 13.42 4.49
CA SER A 106 5.37 12.19 4.79
C SER A 106 4.23 12.43 5.77
N LYS A 107 4.38 13.32 6.75
CA LYS A 107 3.30 13.71 7.68
C LYS A 107 2.11 14.38 6.98
N LYS A 108 2.36 15.15 5.91
CA LYS A 108 1.27 15.72 5.09
C LYS A 108 0.46 14.61 4.40
N ALA A 109 1.16 13.59 3.88
CA ALA A 109 0.51 12.42 3.29
C ALA A 109 -0.27 11.59 4.31
N GLU A 110 0.28 11.40 5.52
CA GLU A 110 -0.41 10.71 6.62
C GLU A 110 -1.78 11.33 6.91
N LEU A 111 -1.84 12.66 7.08
CA LEU A 111 -3.10 13.37 7.33
C LEU A 111 -4.12 13.17 6.19
N LYS A 112 -3.68 13.21 4.94
CA LYS A 112 -4.54 12.96 3.78
C LYS A 112 -5.05 11.52 3.74
N LEU A 113 -4.19 10.56 4.05
CA LEU A 113 -4.56 9.14 4.09
C LEU A 113 -5.50 8.83 5.27
N GLN A 114 -5.28 9.41 6.44
CA GLN A 114 -6.19 9.28 7.58
C GLN A 114 -7.58 9.83 7.26
N GLN A 115 -7.66 11.00 6.62
CA GLN A 115 -8.92 11.55 6.13
C GLN A 115 -9.60 10.58 5.13
N PHE A 116 -8.84 10.08 4.16
CA PHE A 116 -9.33 9.13 3.16
C PHE A 116 -9.85 7.83 3.79
N ILE A 117 -9.13 7.28 4.76
CA ILE A 117 -9.54 6.07 5.49
C ILE A 117 -10.83 6.32 6.28
N GLN A 118 -10.95 7.49 6.93
CA GLN A 118 -12.17 7.85 7.64
C GLN A 118 -13.38 7.93 6.69
N GLU A 119 -13.22 8.53 5.51
CA GLU A 119 -14.26 8.57 4.47
C GLU A 119 -14.69 7.16 4.01
N ILE A 120 -13.75 6.21 3.92
CA ILE A 120 -14.03 4.80 3.61
C ILE A 120 -14.84 4.15 4.74
N LYS A 121 -14.40 4.32 6.00
CA LYS A 121 -15.09 3.79 7.18
C LYS A 121 -16.53 4.29 7.24
N ASP A 122 -16.73 5.57 7.03
CA ASP A 122 -18.06 6.20 7.07
C ASP A 122 -18.97 5.71 5.94
N LYS A 123 -18.42 5.62 4.74
CA LYS A 123 -19.17 5.22 3.54
C LYS A 123 -19.58 3.76 3.54
N TYR A 124 -18.69 2.87 3.92
CA TYR A 124 -18.93 1.42 3.88
C TYR A 124 -19.25 0.83 5.26
N LYS A 125 -19.29 1.67 6.30
CA LYS A 125 -19.58 1.26 7.69
C LYS A 125 -18.58 0.20 8.19
N LEU A 126 -17.30 0.37 7.83
CA LEU A 126 -16.23 -0.53 8.23
C LEU A 126 -15.50 -0.03 9.48
N LYS A 127 -15.00 -0.99 10.27
CA LYS A 127 -14.05 -0.74 11.35
C LYS A 127 -12.61 -0.95 10.83
N ASN A 128 -11.61 -0.42 11.55
CA ASN A 128 -10.20 -0.64 11.20
C ASN A 128 -9.87 -2.14 11.06
N THR A 129 -10.40 -2.99 11.94
CA THR A 129 -10.20 -4.44 11.90
C THR A 129 -10.75 -5.14 10.65
N GLN A 130 -11.49 -4.44 9.80
CA GLN A 130 -12.00 -4.91 8.51
C GLN A 130 -11.24 -4.30 7.32
N ILE A 131 -10.16 -3.58 7.59
CA ILE A 131 -9.35 -2.89 6.57
C ILE A 131 -7.93 -3.47 6.59
N CYS A 132 -7.43 -3.86 5.42
CA CYS A 132 -6.02 -4.13 5.17
C CYS A 132 -5.40 -2.91 4.50
N LEU A 133 -4.28 -2.43 5.02
CA LEU A 133 -3.43 -1.47 4.34
C LEU A 133 -2.35 -2.23 3.57
N SER A 134 -2.17 -1.93 2.30
CA SER A 134 -1.10 -2.53 1.51
C SER A 134 -0.45 -1.48 0.62
N GLY A 135 0.84 -1.63 0.35
CA GLY A 135 1.52 -0.66 -0.49
C GLY A 135 2.86 -1.16 -1.02
N PHE A 136 3.30 -0.52 -2.09
CA PHE A 136 4.57 -0.76 -2.74
C PHE A 136 5.50 0.43 -2.58
N SER A 137 6.77 0.20 -2.27
CA SER A 137 7.81 1.24 -2.18
C SER A 137 7.38 2.38 -1.23
N GLN A 138 7.21 3.62 -1.72
CA GLN A 138 6.64 4.72 -0.92
C GLN A 138 5.29 4.36 -0.28
N GLY A 139 4.41 3.66 -1.00
CA GLY A 139 3.14 3.21 -0.46
C GLY A 139 3.28 2.20 0.68
N CYS A 140 4.32 1.34 0.65
CA CYS A 140 4.68 0.47 1.77
C CYS A 140 5.07 1.28 3.00
N MET A 141 5.94 2.30 2.83
CA MET A 141 6.37 3.19 3.90
C MET A 141 5.19 3.87 4.59
N MET A 142 4.24 4.39 3.80
CA MET A 142 3.02 5.00 4.32
C MET A 142 2.11 3.99 5.02
N SER A 143 1.98 2.77 4.50
CA SER A 143 1.18 1.71 5.12
C SER A 143 1.74 1.30 6.49
N ILE A 144 3.07 1.19 6.63
CA ILE A 144 3.72 0.92 7.92
C ILE A 144 3.43 2.05 8.92
N ASN A 145 3.62 3.30 8.51
CA ASN A 145 3.37 4.44 9.38
C ASN A 145 1.93 4.44 9.90
N LEU A 146 0.94 4.38 9.00
CA LEU A 146 -0.48 4.38 9.36
C LEU A 146 -0.86 3.19 10.25
N GLY A 147 -0.28 2.02 9.99
CA GLY A 147 -0.48 0.81 10.80
C GLY A 147 -0.02 0.94 12.24
N LEU A 148 0.78 1.96 12.57
CA LEU A 148 1.33 2.20 13.92
C LEU A 148 0.81 3.47 14.58
N ILE A 149 0.40 4.48 13.80
CA ILE A 149 0.00 5.79 14.37
C ILE A 149 -1.52 5.98 14.49
N ASP A 150 -2.33 5.11 13.89
CA ASP A 150 -3.78 5.17 14.07
C ASP A 150 -4.20 4.61 15.44
N ASN A 151 -5.30 5.14 15.99
CA ASN A 151 -5.74 4.81 17.34
C ASN A 151 -6.24 3.36 17.50
N GLU A 152 -6.54 2.68 16.39
CA GLU A 152 -7.04 1.30 16.36
C GLU A 152 -6.24 0.47 15.38
N ASN A 153 -6.03 -0.81 15.71
CA ASN A 153 -5.38 -1.74 14.79
C ASN A 153 -6.21 -1.99 13.53
N TYR A 154 -5.57 -1.96 12.40
CA TYR A 154 -6.10 -2.52 11.16
C TYR A 154 -6.14 -4.05 11.21
N SER A 155 -6.83 -4.68 10.27
CA SER A 155 -6.77 -6.14 10.12
C SER A 155 -5.32 -6.60 9.93
N CYS A 156 -4.62 -5.98 9.01
CA CYS A 156 -3.18 -6.17 8.83
C CYS A 156 -2.58 -5.07 7.92
N VAL A 157 -1.25 -5.01 7.91
CA VAL A 157 -0.47 -4.28 6.91
C VAL A 157 0.28 -5.28 6.04
N VAL A 158 0.29 -5.07 4.71
CA VAL A 158 1.15 -5.81 3.77
C VAL A 158 2.00 -4.83 2.98
N GLY A 159 3.30 -4.85 3.21
CA GLY A 159 4.25 -3.96 2.56
C GLY A 159 5.17 -4.66 1.58
N PHE A 160 5.38 -4.06 0.41
CA PHE A 160 6.32 -4.53 -0.60
C PHE A 160 7.44 -3.51 -0.81
N SER A 161 8.70 -3.94 -0.71
CA SER A 161 9.91 -3.16 -1.08
C SER A 161 9.95 -1.75 -0.49
N GLY A 162 9.66 -1.62 0.81
CA GLY A 162 9.68 -0.35 1.52
C GLY A 162 10.65 -0.34 2.69
N LYS A 163 10.66 0.78 3.42
CA LYS A 163 11.44 0.97 4.65
C LYS A 163 10.66 1.81 5.66
N ILE A 164 11.09 1.86 6.90
CA ILE A 164 10.58 2.81 7.89
C ILE A 164 11.22 4.18 7.62
N ILE A 165 10.39 5.21 7.49
CA ILE A 165 10.85 6.57 7.14
C ILE A 165 11.71 7.15 8.26
N ASN A 166 11.20 7.13 9.50
CA ASN A 166 11.90 7.65 10.67
C ASN A 166 11.50 6.86 11.92
N GLN A 167 12.39 6.00 12.38
CA GLN A 167 12.12 5.12 13.53
C GLN A 167 11.83 5.89 14.82
N LYS A 168 12.59 6.96 15.10
CA LYS A 168 12.45 7.77 16.31
C LYS A 168 11.12 8.51 16.37
N ASP A 169 10.73 9.15 15.28
CA ASP A 169 9.44 9.82 15.16
C ASP A 169 8.28 8.84 15.28
N LEU A 170 8.39 7.72 14.57
CA LEU A 170 7.33 6.73 14.51
C LEU A 170 7.04 6.10 15.90
N ILE A 171 8.07 5.75 16.67
CA ILE A 171 7.86 5.18 18.01
C ILE A 171 7.25 6.20 18.98
N ASN A 172 7.62 7.47 18.87
CA ASN A 172 7.06 8.54 19.70
C ASN A 172 5.56 8.78 19.44
N ARG A 173 5.08 8.44 18.25
CA ARG A 173 3.68 8.60 17.83
C ARG A 173 2.88 7.30 17.77
N LYS A 174 3.53 6.17 18.10
CA LYS A 174 2.91 4.86 18.05
C LYS A 174 1.74 4.75 19.02
N THR A 175 0.56 4.47 18.49
CA THR A 175 -0.69 4.28 19.24
C THR A 175 -1.32 2.92 19.01
N SER A 176 -0.87 2.19 17.98
CA SER A 176 -1.37 0.86 17.62
C SER A 176 -0.25 -0.15 17.37
N SER A 177 -0.60 -1.41 17.23
CA SER A 177 0.31 -2.53 16.96
C SER A 177 -0.28 -3.45 15.90
N THR A 178 -0.67 -2.86 14.77
CA THR A 178 -1.21 -3.63 13.64
C THR A 178 -0.15 -4.62 13.15
N LYS A 179 -0.53 -5.90 13.05
CA LYS A 179 0.36 -6.96 12.56
C LYS A 179 0.69 -6.77 11.07
N MET A 180 1.91 -7.16 10.69
CA MET A 180 2.44 -6.84 9.37
C MET A 180 3.07 -8.03 8.67
N LEU A 181 2.94 -8.07 7.34
CA LEU A 181 3.78 -8.86 6.45
C LEU A 181 4.59 -7.90 5.58
N LEU A 182 5.92 -7.98 5.65
CA LEU A 182 6.82 -7.20 4.81
C LEU A 182 7.55 -8.12 3.83
N ILE A 183 7.52 -7.79 2.54
CA ILE A 183 8.09 -8.58 1.45
C ILE A 183 9.08 -7.72 0.68
N HIS A 184 10.24 -8.29 0.33
CA HIS A 184 11.30 -7.55 -0.37
C HIS A 184 12.03 -8.45 -1.35
N GLY A 185 12.47 -7.90 -2.47
CA GLY A 185 13.36 -8.57 -3.41
C GLY A 185 14.82 -8.52 -2.95
N ASP A 186 15.57 -9.61 -3.08
CA ASP A 186 16.98 -9.68 -2.65
C ASP A 186 17.95 -8.91 -3.56
N GLN A 187 17.49 -8.55 -4.77
CA GLN A 187 18.26 -7.76 -5.76
C GLN A 187 17.72 -6.35 -5.96
N ASP A 188 16.95 -5.85 -4.99
CA ASP A 188 16.37 -4.50 -5.05
C ASP A 188 17.45 -3.43 -4.91
N ALA A 189 17.77 -2.75 -6.03
CA ALA A 189 18.75 -1.68 -6.09
C ALA A 189 18.17 -0.27 -5.82
N VAL A 190 16.84 -0.16 -5.68
CA VAL A 190 16.14 1.12 -5.42
C VAL A 190 15.94 1.33 -3.92
N VAL A 191 15.43 0.30 -3.24
CA VAL A 191 15.31 0.27 -1.77
C VAL A 191 16.09 -0.95 -1.28
N SER A 192 17.20 -0.73 -0.59
CA SER A 192 18.07 -1.84 -0.16
C SER A 192 17.29 -2.91 0.62
N PRO A 193 17.52 -4.21 0.31
CA PRO A 193 16.92 -5.32 1.05
C PRO A 193 17.26 -5.34 2.54
N THR A 194 18.33 -4.68 2.97
CA THR A 194 18.71 -4.54 4.38
C THR A 194 17.63 -3.85 5.20
N PHE A 195 16.86 -2.93 4.58
CA PHE A 195 15.76 -2.27 5.26
C PHE A 195 14.62 -3.20 5.67
N LEU A 196 14.47 -4.36 5.04
CA LEU A 196 13.52 -5.38 5.50
C LEU A 196 13.90 -5.89 6.89
N LEU A 197 15.19 -6.19 7.11
CA LEU A 197 15.70 -6.68 8.40
C LEU A 197 15.65 -5.58 9.46
N GLU A 198 16.03 -4.36 9.10
CA GLU A 198 15.93 -3.21 10.00
C GLU A 198 14.49 -2.94 10.44
N ALA A 199 13.54 -2.99 9.50
CA ALA A 199 12.12 -2.83 9.79
C ALA A 199 11.60 -3.96 10.70
N LYS A 200 11.97 -5.22 10.44
CA LYS A 200 11.64 -6.37 11.27
C LYS A 200 12.13 -6.17 12.70
N ASP A 201 13.40 -5.85 12.88
CA ASP A 201 14.01 -5.67 14.19
C ASP A 201 13.39 -4.51 14.97
N PHE A 202 13.10 -3.40 14.29
CA PHE A 202 12.38 -2.28 14.87
C PHE A 202 10.98 -2.68 15.33
N LEU A 203 10.20 -3.35 14.50
CA LEU A 203 8.83 -3.74 14.79
C LEU A 203 8.77 -4.73 15.97
N ILE A 204 9.63 -5.75 15.99
CA ILE A 204 9.71 -6.72 17.10
C ILE A 204 10.06 -6.02 18.41
N ARG A 205 11.09 -5.16 18.42
CA ARG A 205 11.49 -4.41 19.63
C ARG A 205 10.39 -3.49 20.17
N ASN A 206 9.43 -3.13 19.32
CA ASN A 206 8.30 -2.27 19.70
C ASN A 206 6.98 -3.04 19.84
N ASN A 207 7.05 -4.36 20.09
CA ASN A 207 5.89 -5.24 20.34
C ASN A 207 4.87 -5.23 19.18
N VAL A 208 5.34 -5.23 17.93
CA VAL A 208 4.53 -5.38 16.73
C VAL A 208 4.81 -6.75 16.12
N GLU A 209 3.76 -7.54 15.92
CA GLU A 209 3.86 -8.82 15.22
C GLU A 209 4.20 -8.59 13.76
N VAL A 210 5.30 -9.16 13.28
CA VAL A 210 5.75 -9.00 11.90
C VAL A 210 6.27 -10.31 11.32
N GLU A 211 5.74 -10.67 10.17
CA GLU A 211 6.30 -11.67 9.26
C GLU A 211 7.12 -10.97 8.17
N THR A 212 8.20 -11.60 7.74
CA THR A 212 9.01 -11.09 6.62
C THR A 212 9.24 -12.18 5.59
N LYS A 213 9.27 -11.79 4.31
CA LYS A 213 9.58 -12.69 3.22
C LYS A 213 10.55 -12.02 2.24
N MET A 214 11.75 -12.63 2.08
CA MET A 214 12.67 -12.27 1.00
C MET A 214 12.33 -13.08 -0.25
N ILE A 215 12.31 -12.41 -1.40
CA ILE A 215 12.07 -13.05 -2.71
C ILE A 215 13.40 -13.09 -3.45
N SER A 216 13.84 -14.31 -3.81
CA SER A 216 15.11 -14.50 -4.51
C SER A 216 15.05 -14.07 -5.96
N ASN A 217 16.18 -13.52 -6.47
CA ASN A 217 16.33 -13.00 -7.83
C ASN A 217 15.26 -11.96 -8.21
N CYS A 218 14.86 -11.13 -7.25
CA CYS A 218 13.81 -10.15 -7.42
C CYS A 218 14.35 -8.74 -7.21
N GLU A 219 14.18 -7.91 -8.22
CA GLU A 219 14.47 -6.47 -8.18
C GLU A 219 13.31 -5.68 -7.55
N HIS A 220 13.27 -4.36 -7.77
CA HIS A 220 12.24 -3.45 -7.24
C HIS A 220 10.88 -3.60 -7.95
N HIS A 221 10.20 -4.73 -7.74
CA HIS A 221 8.87 -5.01 -8.28
C HIS A 221 8.11 -6.05 -7.42
N ILE A 222 6.83 -6.28 -7.74
CA ILE A 222 5.99 -7.28 -7.06
C ILE A 222 5.81 -8.50 -7.96
N PRO A 223 6.57 -9.60 -7.79
CA PRO A 223 6.36 -10.83 -8.55
C PRO A 223 5.12 -11.58 -8.06
N ILE A 224 4.68 -12.57 -8.84
CA ILE A 224 3.50 -13.41 -8.52
C ILE A 224 3.66 -14.09 -7.15
N GLU A 225 4.86 -14.54 -6.81
CA GLU A 225 5.13 -15.17 -5.52
C GLU A 225 4.86 -14.22 -4.34
N ALA A 226 5.33 -12.96 -4.44
CA ALA A 226 5.08 -11.93 -3.44
C ALA A 226 3.58 -11.61 -3.32
N SER A 227 2.92 -11.43 -4.46
CA SER A 227 1.48 -11.18 -4.54
C SER A 227 0.66 -12.33 -3.92
N SER A 228 1.07 -13.59 -4.15
CA SER A 228 0.40 -14.77 -3.59
C SER A 228 0.60 -14.89 -2.07
N ALA A 229 1.81 -14.60 -1.56
CA ALA A 229 2.09 -14.58 -0.13
C ALA A 229 1.24 -13.51 0.58
N ALA A 230 1.16 -12.31 -0.01
CA ALA A 230 0.32 -11.22 0.46
C ALA A 230 -1.15 -11.62 0.54
N LEU A 231 -1.69 -12.21 -0.52
CA LEU A 231 -3.08 -12.68 -0.55
C LEU A 231 -3.36 -13.71 0.55
N LYS A 232 -2.45 -14.67 0.74
CA LYS A 232 -2.59 -15.68 1.82
C LYS A 232 -2.64 -15.01 3.19
N TYR A 233 -1.76 -14.06 3.44
CA TYR A 233 -1.71 -13.32 4.69
C TYR A 233 -2.98 -12.48 4.92
N ILE A 234 -3.45 -11.76 3.92
CA ILE A 234 -4.69 -10.97 3.98
C ILE A 234 -5.89 -11.88 4.30
N LYS A 235 -6.02 -13.02 3.62
CA LYS A 235 -7.09 -13.99 3.87
C LYS A 235 -7.10 -14.46 5.31
N SER A 236 -5.95 -14.90 5.82
CA SER A 236 -5.82 -15.34 7.21
C SER A 236 -6.25 -14.27 8.21
N ASN A 237 -5.94 -12.99 7.94
CA ASN A 237 -6.26 -11.88 8.82
C ASN A 237 -7.70 -11.35 8.67
N PHE A 238 -8.37 -11.66 7.56
CA PHE A 238 -9.81 -11.47 7.38
C PHE A 238 -10.64 -12.67 7.85
N ASN A 239 -9.99 -13.73 8.34
CA ASN A 239 -10.63 -14.99 8.78
C ASN A 239 -11.47 -15.65 7.66
N ILE A 240 -10.91 -15.76 6.45
CA ILE A 240 -11.54 -16.35 5.26
C ILE A 240 -10.62 -17.30 4.52
#